data_4f0c00520a1d33c4bf5262cfdf269ada
#
_entry.id   4f0c00520a1d33c4bf5262cfdf269ada
#
_cell.length_a   1.000
_cell.length_b   1.000
_cell.length_c   1.000
_cell.angle_alpha   90.00
_cell.angle_beta   90.00
_cell.angle_gamma   90.00
#
_symmetry.space_group_name_H-M   'P 1'
#
loop_
_entity.id
_entity.type
_entity.pdbx_description
1 polymer ?
#
loop_
_entity_poly.entity_id
_entity_poly.type
_entity_poly.pdbx_seq_one_letter_code
_entity_poly.pdbx_strand_id
1 'polypeptide(L)'
;LYTKDSKRLSRETLALFDTLVYDIADVGCRYYTFLTTLRYCIEDCAAAGKRLVVLDRPNPLGDRVEGGIVRPDVISFVGGYEMPVCYGLTCGELAEMMNRELHCGCDLHIVPCAGLTRSMTFRDWGHCWVMPSMGIPRFETALLYPGTCLIEGTNCSEGRGTGDPFGIIGAPFIQAEAFCKAFNALGCPGLEATPVYFTPTASKHQGVLCGGIQLHILNETVLEPVAMGVRLLDLLRRMYPKDFAFLPPVREDGKIFLSLLAGHRDFEKPDWDADALLARYAEE
;
A
#
# COMPACT_ATOMS: atom_id res chain seq x y z
N LEU A 1 -6.55 -7.53 -17.77
CA LEU A 1 -6.77 -8.32 -16.57
C LEU A 1 -8.00 -7.88 -15.76
N TYR A 2 -8.22 -6.59 -15.58
CA TYR A 2 -9.32 -6.10 -14.75
C TYR A 2 -10.57 -5.83 -15.59
N THR A 3 -11.59 -6.67 -15.44
CA THR A 3 -12.93 -6.40 -15.93
C THR A 3 -13.82 -5.90 -14.78
N LYS A 4 -15.03 -5.43 -15.11
CA LYS A 4 -16.01 -5.06 -14.05
C LYS A 4 -16.35 -6.24 -13.13
N ASP A 5 -16.34 -7.46 -13.69
CA ASP A 5 -16.86 -8.64 -13.01
C ASP A 5 -15.79 -9.57 -12.46
N SER A 6 -14.54 -9.45 -12.91
CA SER A 6 -13.45 -10.32 -12.48
C SER A 6 -12.08 -9.63 -12.55
N LYS A 7 -11.21 -10.01 -11.63
CA LYS A 7 -9.78 -9.66 -11.59
C LYS A 7 -8.90 -10.89 -11.88
N ARG A 8 -9.51 -12.00 -12.31
CA ARG A 8 -8.88 -13.27 -12.66
C ARG A 8 -8.78 -13.40 -14.18
N LEU A 9 -7.86 -14.22 -14.65
CA LEU A 9 -7.74 -14.59 -16.05
C LEU A 9 -8.97 -15.42 -16.47
N SER A 10 -9.64 -15.03 -17.55
CA SER A 10 -10.74 -15.82 -18.08
C SER A 10 -10.24 -17.09 -18.80
N ARG A 11 -11.11 -18.09 -18.94
CA ARG A 11 -10.76 -19.32 -19.69
C ARG A 11 -10.37 -19.02 -21.13
N GLU A 12 -11.06 -18.06 -21.75
CA GLU A 12 -10.78 -17.60 -23.13
C GLU A 12 -9.38 -16.98 -23.20
N THR A 13 -9.01 -16.14 -22.21
CA THR A 13 -7.66 -15.56 -22.14
C THR A 13 -6.60 -16.64 -21.93
N LEU A 14 -6.82 -17.59 -21.03
CA LEU A 14 -5.90 -18.70 -20.76
C LEU A 14 -5.71 -19.62 -21.97
N ALA A 15 -6.70 -19.71 -22.86
CA ALA A 15 -6.59 -20.51 -24.10
C ALA A 15 -5.69 -19.87 -25.16
N LEU A 16 -5.35 -18.57 -25.04
CA LEU A 16 -4.57 -17.84 -26.06
C LEU A 16 -3.06 -18.06 -25.97
N PHE A 17 -2.56 -18.65 -24.87
CA PHE A 17 -1.13 -18.80 -24.64
C PHE A 17 -0.79 -20.11 -23.93
N ASP A 18 0.48 -20.52 -24.03
CA ASP A 18 1.04 -21.64 -23.29
C ASP A 18 1.88 -21.17 -22.09
N THR A 19 2.44 -19.97 -22.21
CA THR A 19 3.26 -19.35 -21.16
C THR A 19 2.80 -17.93 -20.91
N LEU A 20 2.55 -17.59 -19.65
CA LEU A 20 2.32 -16.21 -19.18
C LEU A 20 3.65 -15.63 -18.69
N VAL A 21 3.99 -14.43 -19.16
CA VAL A 21 5.12 -13.67 -18.62
C VAL A 21 4.59 -12.55 -17.73
N TYR A 22 5.03 -12.54 -16.48
CA TYR A 22 4.75 -11.48 -15.51
C TYR A 22 5.94 -10.52 -15.45
N ASP A 23 5.75 -9.30 -15.94
CA ASP A 23 6.76 -8.23 -15.95
C ASP A 23 6.13 -6.93 -15.46
N ILE A 24 5.76 -6.90 -14.19
CA ILE A 24 5.07 -5.77 -13.57
C ILE A 24 5.91 -5.25 -12.40
N ALA A 25 6.18 -3.92 -12.39
CA ALA A 25 6.87 -3.28 -11.29
C ALA A 25 5.97 -3.16 -10.07
N ASP A 26 6.44 -3.60 -8.91
CA ASP A 26 5.80 -3.43 -7.61
C ASP A 26 6.42 -2.23 -6.86
N VAL A 27 5.80 -1.84 -5.76
CA VAL A 27 6.26 -0.74 -4.89
C VAL A 27 6.64 -1.21 -3.48
N GLY A 28 6.69 -2.51 -3.24
CA GLY A 28 7.07 -3.08 -1.94
C GLY A 28 6.00 -2.98 -0.85
N CYS A 29 4.76 -2.72 -1.24
CA CYS A 29 3.66 -2.49 -0.31
C CYS A 29 2.44 -3.36 -0.65
N ARG A 30 1.94 -4.10 0.33
CA ARG A 30 0.88 -5.12 0.19
C ARG A 30 -0.39 -4.64 -0.52
N TYR A 31 -0.87 -3.43 -0.23
CA TYR A 31 -2.10 -2.93 -0.86
C TYR A 31 -1.91 -2.39 -2.27
N TYR A 32 -0.68 -2.34 -2.75
CA TYR A 32 -0.42 -2.15 -4.17
C TYR A 32 -0.77 -3.47 -4.88
N THR A 33 -1.94 -3.49 -5.54
CA THR A 33 -2.68 -4.70 -5.89
C THR A 33 -2.01 -5.64 -6.88
N PHE A 34 -0.84 -5.29 -7.40
CA PHE A 34 -0.09 -6.14 -8.33
C PHE A 34 0.39 -7.44 -7.66
N LEU A 35 0.68 -7.40 -6.35
CA LEU A 35 0.93 -8.61 -5.56
C LEU A 35 -0.25 -9.61 -5.64
N THR A 36 -1.48 -9.13 -5.44
CA THR A 36 -2.67 -9.99 -5.52
C THR A 36 -2.90 -10.48 -6.95
N THR A 37 -2.55 -9.64 -7.94
CA THR A 37 -2.56 -10.05 -9.36
C THR A 37 -1.57 -11.18 -9.61
N LEU A 38 -0.36 -11.10 -9.07
CA LEU A 38 0.65 -12.16 -9.15
C LEU A 38 0.11 -13.48 -8.58
N ARG A 39 -0.47 -13.43 -7.37
CA ARG A 39 -1.13 -14.58 -6.77
C ARG A 39 -2.18 -15.19 -7.70
N TYR A 40 -3.06 -14.36 -8.27
CA TYR A 40 -4.08 -14.85 -9.19
C TYR A 40 -3.48 -15.47 -10.46
N CYS A 41 -2.39 -14.90 -11.00
CA CYS A 41 -1.69 -15.49 -12.14
C CYS A 41 -1.10 -16.87 -11.80
N ILE A 42 -0.55 -17.05 -10.60
CA ILE A 42 -0.04 -18.35 -10.14
C ILE A 42 -1.17 -19.38 -10.07
N GLU A 43 -2.26 -19.05 -9.40
CA GLU A 43 -3.41 -19.94 -9.22
C GLU A 43 -4.09 -20.27 -10.56
N ASP A 44 -4.30 -19.27 -11.43
CA ASP A 44 -4.97 -19.45 -12.72
C ASP A 44 -4.11 -20.25 -13.70
N CYS A 45 -2.80 -20.00 -13.76
CA CYS A 45 -1.86 -20.77 -14.60
C CYS A 45 -1.79 -22.22 -14.10
N ALA A 46 -1.68 -22.45 -12.79
CA ALA A 46 -1.68 -23.79 -12.22
C ALA A 46 -2.96 -24.56 -12.60
N ALA A 47 -4.12 -23.98 -12.40
CA ALA A 47 -5.42 -24.59 -12.70
C ALA A 47 -5.59 -24.91 -14.20
N ALA A 48 -4.96 -24.14 -15.09
CA ALA A 48 -5.01 -24.32 -16.55
C ALA A 48 -3.85 -25.13 -17.11
N GLY A 49 -2.91 -25.60 -16.28
CA GLY A 49 -1.69 -26.32 -16.74
C GLY A 49 -0.78 -25.44 -17.59
N LYS A 50 -0.74 -24.13 -17.34
CA LYS A 50 0.09 -23.16 -18.06
C LYS A 50 1.34 -22.82 -17.27
N ARG A 51 2.43 -22.49 -18.00
CA ARG A 51 3.66 -21.99 -17.40
C ARG A 51 3.51 -20.50 -17.04
N LEU A 52 4.07 -20.14 -15.87
CA LEU A 52 4.25 -18.74 -15.47
C LEU A 52 5.75 -18.42 -15.37
N VAL A 53 6.18 -17.41 -16.11
CA VAL A 53 7.54 -16.86 -16.03
C VAL A 53 7.43 -15.50 -15.34
N VAL A 54 8.13 -15.31 -14.23
CA VAL A 54 8.24 -14.03 -13.56
C VAL A 54 9.61 -13.42 -13.87
N LEU A 55 9.61 -12.28 -14.54
CA LEU A 55 10.81 -11.46 -14.70
C LEU A 55 10.98 -10.67 -13.41
N ASP A 56 11.89 -11.13 -12.55
CA ASP A 56 12.03 -10.56 -11.22
C ASP A 56 12.51 -9.11 -11.27
N ARG A 57 12.02 -8.32 -10.33
CA ARG A 57 12.36 -6.91 -10.18
C ARG A 57 12.71 -6.63 -8.72
N PRO A 58 13.69 -5.74 -8.48
CA PRO A 58 14.02 -5.33 -7.11
C PRO A 58 12.80 -4.71 -6.42
N ASN A 59 12.66 -4.96 -5.11
CA ASN A 59 11.73 -4.22 -4.28
C ASN A 59 12.29 -2.80 -4.07
N PRO A 60 11.57 -1.72 -4.42
CA PRO A 60 12.08 -0.37 -4.27
C PRO A 60 12.32 0.05 -2.82
N LEU A 61 11.64 -0.59 -1.86
CA LEU A 61 11.83 -0.36 -0.42
C LEU A 61 12.91 -1.25 0.20
N GLY A 62 13.59 -2.08 -0.61
CA GLY A 62 14.62 -3.01 -0.16
C GLY A 62 14.05 -4.13 0.71
N ASP A 63 14.73 -4.41 1.81
CA ASP A 63 14.38 -5.46 2.78
C ASP A 63 13.46 -4.99 3.91
N ARG A 64 12.84 -3.81 3.77
CA ARG A 64 11.93 -3.25 4.77
C ARG A 64 10.77 -4.18 5.05
N VAL A 65 10.62 -4.56 6.32
CA VAL A 65 9.45 -5.28 6.84
C VAL A 65 8.79 -4.40 7.90
N GLU A 66 7.51 -4.05 7.71
CA GLU A 66 6.79 -3.15 8.62
C GLU A 66 5.28 -3.36 8.51
N GLY A 67 4.57 -3.19 9.61
CA GLY A 67 3.10 -3.23 9.70
C GLY A 67 2.54 -4.62 9.92
N GLY A 68 1.28 -4.68 10.33
CA GLY A 68 0.60 -5.92 10.73
C GLY A 68 0.34 -6.90 9.59
N ILE A 69 0.31 -8.18 9.95
CA ILE A 69 -0.03 -9.28 9.05
C ILE A 69 -1.55 -9.32 8.79
N VAL A 70 -1.92 -9.60 7.54
CA VAL A 70 -3.34 -9.77 7.17
C VAL A 70 -3.93 -10.96 7.90
N ARG A 71 -5.07 -10.74 8.55
CA ARG A 71 -5.86 -11.81 9.17
C ARG A 71 -6.74 -12.51 8.12
N PRO A 72 -6.98 -13.83 8.25
CA PRO A 72 -7.75 -14.60 7.27
C PRO A 72 -9.14 -14.02 6.97
N ASP A 73 -9.80 -13.44 7.96
CA ASP A 73 -11.15 -12.89 7.85
C ASP A 73 -11.23 -11.59 7.03
N VAL A 74 -10.11 -10.91 6.78
CA VAL A 74 -10.04 -9.66 5.99
C VAL A 74 -9.24 -9.79 4.69
N ILE A 75 -8.87 -11.01 4.29
CA ILE A 75 -8.23 -11.25 2.99
C ILE A 75 -9.11 -10.66 1.88
N SER A 76 -8.50 -9.88 1.01
CA SER A 76 -9.19 -9.14 -0.05
C SER A 76 -8.24 -8.83 -1.21
N PHE A 77 -8.73 -8.12 -2.24
CA PHE A 77 -7.87 -7.71 -3.35
C PHE A 77 -6.74 -6.74 -2.94
N VAL A 78 -6.95 -5.92 -1.91
CA VAL A 78 -5.93 -5.00 -1.35
C VAL A 78 -5.08 -5.63 -0.23
N GLY A 79 -5.32 -6.88 0.10
CA GLY A 79 -4.58 -7.67 1.09
C GLY A 79 -4.74 -9.15 0.74
N GLY A 80 -4.21 -9.54 -0.43
CA GLY A 80 -4.46 -10.84 -1.04
C GLY A 80 -3.65 -12.01 -0.45
N TYR A 81 -2.79 -11.75 0.54
CA TYR A 81 -1.96 -12.77 1.16
C TYR A 81 -1.61 -12.39 2.61
N GLU A 82 -1.42 -13.40 3.46
CA GLU A 82 -1.06 -13.23 4.87
C GLU A 82 0.41 -12.79 4.99
N MET A 83 0.63 -11.47 5.00
CA MET A 83 1.95 -10.85 5.05
C MET A 83 1.87 -9.44 5.63
N PRO A 84 2.99 -8.86 6.10
CA PRO A 84 3.03 -7.48 6.59
C PRO A 84 2.77 -6.46 5.47
N VAL A 85 2.58 -5.19 5.85
CA VAL A 85 2.34 -4.10 4.90
C VAL A 85 3.53 -3.90 3.97
N CYS A 86 4.72 -3.66 4.53
CA CYS A 86 5.98 -3.75 3.79
C CYS A 86 6.51 -5.18 4.00
N TYR A 87 6.85 -5.87 2.94
CA TYR A 87 7.12 -7.31 3.01
C TYR A 87 8.57 -7.72 2.69
N GLY A 88 9.42 -6.78 2.25
CA GLY A 88 10.86 -6.97 2.09
C GLY A 88 11.32 -8.04 1.08
N LEU A 89 10.45 -8.46 0.18
CA LEU A 89 10.71 -9.50 -0.83
C LEU A 89 10.59 -8.93 -2.25
N THR A 90 11.22 -9.58 -3.22
CA THR A 90 10.99 -9.31 -4.65
C THR A 90 9.73 -10.01 -5.15
N CYS A 91 9.25 -9.64 -6.35
CA CYS A 91 8.13 -10.34 -6.99
C CYS A 91 8.43 -11.82 -7.24
N GLY A 92 9.68 -12.17 -7.59
CA GLY A 92 10.11 -13.55 -7.79
C GLY A 92 10.06 -14.36 -6.50
N GLU A 93 10.62 -13.82 -5.41
CA GLU A 93 10.58 -14.45 -4.08
C GLU A 93 9.15 -14.64 -3.59
N LEU A 94 8.28 -13.63 -3.79
CA LEU A 94 6.85 -13.73 -3.47
C LEU A 94 6.17 -14.83 -4.28
N ALA A 95 6.47 -14.93 -5.58
CA ALA A 95 5.88 -15.95 -6.44
C ALA A 95 6.26 -17.37 -5.98
N GLU A 96 7.53 -17.59 -5.65
CA GLU A 96 8.00 -18.89 -5.10
C GLU A 96 7.32 -19.21 -3.78
N MET A 97 7.27 -18.24 -2.86
CA MET A 97 6.62 -18.40 -1.55
C MET A 97 5.14 -18.76 -1.71
N MET A 98 4.38 -17.98 -2.50
CA MET A 98 2.96 -18.22 -2.73
C MET A 98 2.69 -19.57 -3.41
N ASN A 99 3.47 -19.94 -4.44
CA ASN A 99 3.31 -21.22 -5.14
C ASN A 99 3.50 -22.40 -4.19
N ARG A 100 4.51 -22.32 -3.31
CA ARG A 100 4.81 -23.33 -2.29
C ARG A 100 3.74 -23.38 -1.21
N GLU A 101 3.41 -22.25 -0.57
CA GLU A 101 2.58 -22.23 0.63
C GLU A 101 1.08 -22.41 0.32
N LEU A 102 0.62 -21.96 -0.85
CA LEU A 102 -0.73 -22.20 -1.33
C LEU A 102 -0.89 -23.57 -2.01
N HIS A 103 0.20 -24.34 -2.12
CA HIS A 103 0.23 -25.65 -2.79
C HIS A 103 -0.36 -25.61 -4.21
N CYS A 104 -0.14 -24.51 -4.94
CA CYS A 104 -0.72 -24.31 -6.28
C CYS A 104 -0.18 -25.30 -7.31
N GLY A 105 1.10 -25.72 -7.19
CA GLY A 105 1.75 -26.60 -8.17
C GLY A 105 1.90 -25.95 -9.55
N CYS A 106 2.01 -24.62 -9.63
CA CYS A 106 2.24 -23.92 -10.88
C CYS A 106 3.61 -24.27 -11.46
N ASP A 107 3.69 -24.49 -12.79
CA ASP A 107 4.95 -24.55 -13.53
C ASP A 107 5.54 -23.12 -13.57
N LEU A 108 6.21 -22.75 -12.45
CA LEU A 108 6.74 -21.43 -12.20
C LEU A 108 8.23 -21.36 -12.55
N HIS A 109 8.61 -20.37 -13.32
CA HIS A 109 10.00 -20.06 -13.62
C HIS A 109 10.31 -18.59 -13.26
N ILE A 110 11.33 -18.37 -12.44
CA ILE A 110 11.80 -17.05 -12.05
C ILE A 110 13.06 -16.72 -12.84
N VAL A 111 13.06 -15.57 -13.51
CA VAL A 111 14.27 -14.98 -14.09
C VAL A 111 14.80 -13.96 -13.07
N PRO A 112 15.87 -14.30 -12.32
CA PRO A 112 16.31 -13.48 -11.22
C PRO A 112 16.92 -12.16 -11.67
N CYS A 113 16.82 -11.14 -10.82
CA CYS A 113 17.46 -9.85 -11.04
C CYS A 113 18.96 -9.95 -10.78
N ALA A 114 19.78 -9.73 -11.82
CA ALA A 114 21.23 -9.84 -11.72
C ALA A 114 21.81 -8.70 -10.85
N GLY A 115 22.73 -9.04 -9.94
CA GLY A 115 23.44 -8.08 -9.10
C GLY A 115 22.65 -7.50 -7.93
N LEU A 116 21.41 -7.96 -7.72
CA LEU A 116 20.59 -7.53 -6.59
C LEU A 116 21.15 -8.09 -5.28
N THR A 117 21.24 -7.22 -4.26
CA THR A 117 21.46 -7.60 -2.86
C THR A 117 20.26 -7.16 -2.01
N ARG A 118 20.00 -7.87 -0.91
CA ARG A 118 18.80 -7.72 -0.06
C ARG A 118 18.58 -6.27 0.42
N SER A 119 19.65 -5.58 0.78
CA SER A 119 19.59 -4.21 1.34
C SER A 119 19.44 -3.10 0.30
N MET A 120 19.51 -3.42 -1.00
CA MET A 120 19.37 -2.41 -2.06
C MET A 120 17.96 -1.85 -2.11
N THR A 121 17.87 -0.53 -2.04
CA THR A 121 16.66 0.25 -2.33
C THR A 121 16.70 0.80 -3.76
N PHE A 122 15.64 1.46 -4.20
CA PHE A 122 15.62 2.13 -5.51
C PHE A 122 16.82 3.08 -5.70
N ARG A 123 17.33 3.73 -4.64
CA ARG A 123 18.47 4.65 -4.72
C ARG A 123 19.75 3.97 -5.23
N ASP A 124 19.88 2.68 -4.97
CA ASP A 124 21.08 1.90 -5.31
C ASP A 124 21.05 1.36 -6.74
N TRP A 125 19.91 1.40 -7.44
CA TRP A 125 19.77 0.78 -8.77
C TRP A 125 20.43 1.58 -9.90
N GLY A 126 20.69 2.89 -9.69
CA GLY A 126 21.27 3.76 -10.72
C GLY A 126 20.37 4.01 -11.93
N HIS A 127 19.06 3.83 -11.79
CA HIS A 127 18.05 4.00 -12.85
C HIS A 127 17.06 5.11 -12.52
N CYS A 128 16.37 5.61 -13.54
CA CYS A 128 15.28 6.55 -13.35
C CYS A 128 14.03 5.84 -12.78
N TRP A 129 13.27 6.57 -11.95
CA TRP A 129 11.96 6.09 -11.54
C TRP A 129 11.00 6.06 -12.72
N VAL A 130 10.58 4.88 -13.10
CA VAL A 130 9.49 4.70 -14.06
C VAL A 130 8.21 4.53 -13.27
N MET A 131 7.31 5.48 -13.39
CA MET A 131 6.05 5.53 -12.66
C MET A 131 5.21 4.26 -12.88
N PRO A 132 5.02 3.41 -11.87
CA PRO A 132 4.26 2.16 -12.03
C PRO A 132 2.76 2.41 -12.16
N SER A 133 2.28 3.53 -11.63
CA SER A 133 0.92 4.02 -11.77
C SER A 133 0.86 5.53 -11.53
N MET A 134 -0.21 6.18 -11.99
CA MET A 134 -0.42 7.62 -11.77
C MET A 134 -0.46 8.02 -10.28
N GLY A 135 -0.79 7.08 -9.39
CA GLY A 135 -0.77 7.31 -7.95
C GLY A 135 0.62 7.27 -7.32
N ILE A 136 1.63 6.76 -8.02
CA ILE A 136 3.02 6.63 -7.51
C ILE A 136 4.00 7.31 -8.50
N PRO A 137 3.92 8.64 -8.65
CA PRO A 137 4.71 9.36 -9.66
C PRO A 137 6.20 9.42 -9.36
N ARG A 138 6.59 9.26 -8.10
CA ARG A 138 7.98 9.39 -7.62
C ARG A 138 8.31 8.31 -6.60
N PHE A 139 9.59 8.07 -6.39
CA PHE A 139 10.06 7.12 -5.37
C PHE A 139 9.67 7.56 -3.95
N GLU A 140 9.72 8.87 -3.67
CA GLU A 140 9.28 9.43 -2.39
C GLU A 140 7.81 9.07 -2.09
N THR A 141 6.98 9.04 -3.12
CA THR A 141 5.59 8.56 -2.98
C THR A 141 5.53 7.09 -2.56
N ALA A 142 6.38 6.23 -3.14
CA ALA A 142 6.45 4.82 -2.76
C ALA A 142 6.91 4.63 -1.30
N LEU A 143 7.81 5.50 -0.80
CA LEU A 143 8.25 5.50 0.60
C LEU A 143 7.15 5.91 1.58
N LEU A 144 6.29 6.88 1.22
CA LEU A 144 5.19 7.34 2.07
C LEU A 144 3.95 6.44 1.97
N TYR A 145 3.76 5.81 0.82
CA TYR A 145 2.56 5.04 0.48
C TYR A 145 2.15 3.99 1.52
N PRO A 146 3.07 3.23 2.16
CA PRO A 146 2.69 2.24 3.17
C PRO A 146 1.91 2.82 4.36
N GLY A 147 2.14 4.08 4.71
CA GLY A 147 1.38 4.76 5.75
C GLY A 147 0.21 5.57 5.21
N THR A 148 0.46 6.36 4.18
CA THR A 148 -0.54 7.33 3.69
C THR A 148 -1.68 6.68 2.90
N CYS A 149 -1.50 5.47 2.38
CA CYS A 149 -2.58 4.70 1.76
C CYS A 149 -3.72 4.36 2.75
N LEU A 150 -3.44 4.28 4.06
CA LEU A 150 -4.48 4.08 5.07
C LEU A 150 -5.53 5.21 5.05
N ILE A 151 -5.15 6.42 4.62
CA ILE A 151 -6.07 7.56 4.46
C ILE A 151 -7.15 7.29 3.41
N GLU A 152 -6.94 6.38 2.45
CA GLU A 152 -7.98 5.96 1.52
C GLU A 152 -9.21 5.40 2.22
N GLY A 153 -9.04 4.79 3.39
CA GLY A 153 -10.12 4.28 4.24
C GLY A 153 -10.86 5.34 5.05
N THR A 154 -10.56 6.62 4.86
CA THR A 154 -11.13 7.74 5.61
C THR A 154 -11.82 8.77 4.71
N ASN A 155 -12.50 9.73 5.32
CA ASN A 155 -13.06 10.88 4.60
C ASN A 155 -12.04 12.01 4.32
N CYS A 156 -10.76 11.82 4.63
CA CYS A 156 -9.69 12.75 4.22
C CYS A 156 -9.17 12.42 2.81
N SER A 157 -8.68 13.42 2.10
CA SER A 157 -7.96 13.25 0.85
C SER A 157 -6.54 12.77 1.12
N GLU A 158 -6.10 11.77 0.37
CA GLU A 158 -4.72 11.28 0.30
C GLU A 158 -3.92 11.99 -0.82
N GLY A 159 -4.37 13.16 -1.26
CA GLY A 159 -3.67 13.97 -2.26
C GLY A 159 -3.88 13.52 -3.71
N ARG A 160 -4.71 12.52 -4.01
CA ARG A 160 -5.09 12.20 -5.39
C ARG A 160 -5.76 13.39 -6.05
N GLY A 161 -5.41 13.68 -7.31
CA GLY A 161 -5.87 14.88 -8.01
C GLY A 161 -5.07 16.14 -7.67
N THR A 162 -3.93 16.01 -6.99
CA THR A 162 -2.91 17.05 -6.78
C THR A 162 -1.61 16.66 -7.48
N GLY A 163 -0.61 17.52 -7.42
CA GLY A 163 0.75 17.23 -7.90
C GLY A 163 1.54 16.27 -7.01
N ASP A 164 1.01 15.91 -5.83
CA ASP A 164 1.73 15.08 -4.85
C ASP A 164 0.78 14.07 -4.16
N PRO A 165 0.27 13.07 -4.93
CA PRO A 165 -0.57 12.00 -4.35
C PRO A 165 0.21 11.26 -3.27
N PHE A 166 -0.47 10.96 -2.14
CA PHE A 166 0.10 10.35 -0.93
C PHE A 166 1.18 11.17 -0.20
N GLY A 167 1.63 12.28 -0.77
CA GLY A 167 2.49 13.25 -0.09
C GLY A 167 1.70 14.39 0.54
N ILE A 168 0.48 14.66 0.06
CA ILE A 168 -0.44 15.67 0.61
C ILE A 168 -1.64 14.97 1.24
N ILE A 169 -1.93 15.32 2.50
CA ILE A 169 -3.08 14.79 3.25
C ILE A 169 -3.90 15.95 3.78
N GLY A 170 -5.21 15.93 3.55
CA GLY A 170 -6.06 17.02 4.04
C GLY A 170 -7.55 16.81 3.83
N ALA A 171 -8.33 17.77 4.32
CA ALA A 171 -9.78 17.80 4.20
C ALA A 171 -10.30 19.24 4.37
N PRO A 172 -11.56 19.54 3.98
CA PRO A 172 -12.13 20.89 4.12
C PRO A 172 -12.24 21.37 5.59
N PHE A 173 -12.32 20.45 6.55
CA PHE A 173 -12.44 20.77 7.98
C PHE A 173 -11.09 20.94 8.67
N ILE A 174 -9.96 20.65 8.01
CA ILE A 174 -8.62 20.70 8.61
C ILE A 174 -8.08 22.15 8.58
N GLN A 175 -7.56 22.58 9.72
CA GLN A 175 -6.80 23.82 9.87
C GLN A 175 -5.30 23.48 9.68
N ALA A 176 -4.74 23.85 8.55
CA ALA A 176 -3.44 23.37 8.08
C ALA A 176 -2.30 23.63 9.07
N GLU A 177 -2.20 24.86 9.61
CA GLU A 177 -1.11 25.26 10.52
C GLU A 177 -1.18 24.50 11.87
N ALA A 178 -2.39 24.38 12.44
CA ALA A 178 -2.61 23.68 13.70
C ALA A 178 -2.34 22.18 13.55
N PHE A 179 -2.80 21.59 12.43
CA PHE A 179 -2.61 20.19 12.12
C PHE A 179 -1.13 19.88 11.86
N CYS A 180 -0.45 20.69 11.07
CA CYS A 180 0.98 20.57 10.81
C CYS A 180 1.83 20.64 12.09
N LYS A 181 1.55 21.62 12.97
CA LYS A 181 2.23 21.72 14.26
C LYS A 181 2.03 20.48 15.11
N ALA A 182 0.80 19.95 15.16
CA ALA A 182 0.49 18.75 15.92
C ALA A 182 1.15 17.50 15.34
N PHE A 183 1.17 17.38 13.99
CA PHE A 183 1.84 16.27 13.32
C PHE A 183 3.36 16.28 13.58
N ASN A 184 4.03 17.43 13.42
CA ASN A 184 5.47 17.54 13.69
C ASN A 184 5.81 17.25 15.16
N ALA A 185 4.91 17.55 16.10
CA ALA A 185 5.06 17.20 17.50
C ALA A 185 5.00 15.69 17.79
N LEU A 186 4.52 14.86 16.86
CA LEU A 186 4.61 13.39 16.99
C LEU A 186 6.04 12.88 16.88
N GLY A 187 6.95 13.65 16.26
CA GLY A 187 8.35 13.28 16.11
C GLY A 187 8.58 12.04 15.23
N CYS A 188 7.81 11.89 14.14
CA CYS A 188 7.98 10.75 13.22
C CYS A 188 9.41 10.74 12.64
N PRO A 189 10.17 9.64 12.79
CA PRO A 189 11.57 9.61 12.38
C PRO A 189 11.74 9.90 10.88
N GLY A 190 12.71 10.76 10.55
CA GLY A 190 13.08 11.08 9.16
C GLY A 190 12.03 11.84 8.35
N LEU A 191 11.02 12.41 9.01
CA LEU A 191 9.89 13.07 8.37
C LEU A 191 9.58 14.41 9.01
N GLU A 192 9.22 15.37 8.18
CA GLU A 192 8.67 16.67 8.60
C GLU A 192 7.49 17.04 7.71
N ALA A 193 6.58 17.84 8.21
CA ALA A 193 5.44 18.34 7.44
C ALA A 193 5.45 19.86 7.35
N THR A 194 4.91 20.39 6.25
CA THR A 194 4.56 21.81 6.08
C THR A 194 3.06 21.96 5.89
N PRO A 195 2.45 23.07 6.36
CA PRO A 195 1.03 23.32 6.11
C PRO A 195 0.77 23.58 4.63
N VAL A 196 -0.34 23.09 4.12
CA VAL A 196 -0.73 23.27 2.72
C VAL A 196 -2.23 23.49 2.59
N TYR A 197 -2.63 24.35 1.63
CA TYR A 197 -4.00 24.48 1.16
C TYR A 197 -4.05 24.04 -0.30
N PHE A 198 -5.01 23.19 -0.65
CA PHE A 198 -5.10 22.62 -1.99
C PHE A 198 -6.54 22.31 -2.38
N THR A 199 -6.79 22.25 -3.68
CA THR A 199 -8.08 21.85 -4.25
C THR A 199 -7.85 20.66 -5.16
N PRO A 200 -8.26 19.42 -4.77
CA PRO A 200 -8.09 18.26 -5.61
C PRO A 200 -8.86 18.38 -6.93
N THR A 201 -8.26 17.94 -8.03
CA THR A 201 -8.92 17.89 -9.35
C THR A 201 -9.66 16.57 -9.60
N ALA A 202 -9.48 15.58 -8.71
CA ALA A 202 -10.10 14.25 -8.80
C ALA A 202 -10.19 13.61 -7.41
N SER A 203 -10.95 12.51 -7.28
CA SER A 203 -11.11 11.73 -6.06
C SER A 203 -11.87 12.49 -4.95
N LYS A 204 -11.54 12.20 -3.67
CA LYS A 204 -12.21 12.82 -2.53
C LYS A 204 -12.02 14.35 -2.52
N HIS A 205 -13.08 15.08 -2.18
CA HIS A 205 -13.12 16.54 -2.13
C HIS A 205 -12.78 17.25 -3.45
N GLN A 206 -13.03 16.62 -4.60
CA GLN A 206 -12.81 17.23 -5.91
C GLN A 206 -13.48 18.61 -5.99
N GLY A 207 -12.70 19.64 -6.36
CA GLY A 207 -13.17 21.01 -6.52
C GLY A 207 -13.40 21.78 -5.21
N VAL A 208 -13.10 21.18 -4.05
CA VAL A 208 -13.28 21.79 -2.73
C VAL A 208 -11.93 22.18 -2.13
N LEU A 209 -11.81 23.37 -1.58
CA LEU A 209 -10.61 23.80 -0.87
C LEU A 209 -10.42 22.98 0.42
N CYS A 210 -9.27 22.36 0.55
CA CYS A 210 -8.84 21.59 1.72
C CYS A 210 -7.66 22.27 2.39
N GLY A 211 -7.63 22.24 3.71
CA GLY A 211 -6.42 22.45 4.50
C GLY A 211 -5.76 21.09 4.81
N GLY A 212 -4.46 21.07 5.02
CA GLY A 212 -3.76 19.83 5.31
C GLY A 212 -2.26 20.00 5.51
N ILE A 213 -1.54 18.92 5.33
CA ILE A 213 -0.08 18.87 5.41
C ILE A 213 0.50 18.27 4.14
N GLN A 214 1.68 18.77 3.77
CA GLN A 214 2.56 18.11 2.82
C GLN A 214 3.72 17.48 3.58
N LEU A 215 3.99 16.22 3.30
CA LEU A 215 5.03 15.41 3.96
C LEU A 215 6.35 15.53 3.21
N HIS A 216 7.45 15.73 3.96
CA HIS A 216 8.79 15.84 3.43
C HIS A 216 9.69 14.80 4.10
N ILE A 217 10.29 13.92 3.28
CA ILE A 217 11.24 12.92 3.76
C ILE A 217 12.61 13.60 3.91
N LEU A 218 13.09 13.68 5.14
CA LEU A 218 14.41 14.21 5.48
C LEU A 218 15.46 13.11 5.55
N ASN A 219 15.06 11.92 5.98
CA ASN A 219 15.94 10.75 6.03
C ASN A 219 15.13 9.46 5.84
N GLU A 220 15.28 8.84 4.67
CA GLU A 220 14.54 7.62 4.30
C GLU A 220 15.00 6.37 5.07
N THR A 221 16.23 6.38 5.63
CA THR A 221 16.78 5.20 6.31
C THR A 221 16.15 4.93 7.68
N VAL A 222 15.64 5.99 8.33
CA VAL A 222 14.98 5.91 9.63
C VAL A 222 13.46 6.09 9.54
N LEU A 223 12.94 6.25 8.32
CA LEU A 223 11.51 6.43 8.08
C LEU A 223 10.75 5.15 8.42
N GLU A 224 9.70 5.28 9.22
CA GLU A 224 8.74 4.23 9.59
C GLU A 224 7.36 4.59 9.02
N PRO A 225 7.11 4.30 7.72
CA PRO A 225 5.92 4.81 7.06
C PRO A 225 4.61 4.25 7.61
N VAL A 226 4.56 2.97 8.00
CA VAL A 226 3.33 2.39 8.56
C VAL A 226 3.05 2.97 9.95
N ALA A 227 4.08 3.09 10.79
CA ALA A 227 3.94 3.70 12.12
C ALA A 227 3.48 5.16 11.99
N MET A 228 4.04 5.92 11.06
CA MET A 228 3.59 7.28 10.72
C MET A 228 2.11 7.29 10.33
N GLY A 229 1.67 6.39 9.45
CA GLY A 229 0.28 6.32 9.00
C GLY A 229 -0.71 6.01 10.13
N VAL A 230 -0.37 5.09 11.04
CA VAL A 230 -1.18 4.77 12.22
C VAL A 230 -1.29 5.98 13.18
N ARG A 231 -0.17 6.65 13.45
CA ARG A 231 -0.15 7.87 14.29
C ARG A 231 -0.90 9.04 13.65
N LEU A 232 -0.83 9.16 12.32
CA LEU A 232 -1.58 10.15 11.57
C LEU A 232 -3.09 9.94 11.68
N LEU A 233 -3.58 8.68 11.57
CA LEU A 233 -4.98 8.35 11.77
C LEU A 233 -5.45 8.69 13.21
N ASP A 234 -4.64 8.38 14.22
CA ASP A 234 -4.95 8.70 15.60
C ASP A 234 -4.98 10.22 15.85
N LEU A 235 -4.03 10.96 15.25
CA LEU A 235 -4.01 12.41 15.31
C LEU A 235 -5.27 13.03 14.70
N LEU A 236 -5.69 12.58 13.52
CA LEU A 236 -6.91 13.04 12.86
C LEU A 236 -8.14 12.77 13.73
N ARG A 237 -8.27 11.58 14.30
CA ARG A 237 -9.38 11.20 15.18
C ARG A 237 -9.44 12.09 16.42
N ARG A 238 -8.29 12.38 17.05
CA ARG A 238 -8.21 13.22 18.26
C ARG A 238 -8.46 14.69 17.98
N MET A 239 -7.95 15.23 16.88
CA MET A 239 -8.10 16.65 16.56
C MET A 239 -9.47 16.98 15.98
N TYR A 240 -10.09 16.07 15.23
CA TYR A 240 -11.34 16.31 14.51
C TYR A 240 -12.42 15.25 14.81
N PRO A 241 -12.77 15.02 16.10
CA PRO A 241 -13.63 13.89 16.48
C PRO A 241 -15.07 13.99 15.96
N LYS A 242 -15.50 15.15 15.49
CA LYS A 242 -16.84 15.38 14.93
C LYS A 242 -16.87 15.30 13.39
N ASP A 243 -15.74 15.55 12.75
CA ASP A 243 -15.65 15.72 11.30
C ASP A 243 -14.89 14.56 10.64
N PHE A 244 -13.88 14.02 11.32
CA PHE A 244 -13.11 12.87 10.82
C PHE A 244 -13.90 11.57 10.98
N ALA A 245 -13.93 10.78 9.93
CA ALA A 245 -14.59 9.47 9.94
C ALA A 245 -13.86 8.44 9.06
N PHE A 246 -13.92 7.18 9.47
CA PHE A 246 -13.64 6.07 8.58
C PHE A 246 -14.80 5.90 7.59
N LEU A 247 -14.48 5.55 6.34
CA LEU A 247 -15.51 5.30 5.35
C LEU A 247 -16.36 4.08 5.75
N PRO A 248 -17.68 4.16 5.57
CA PRO A 248 -18.57 3.06 5.91
C PRO A 248 -18.28 1.83 5.04
N PRO A 249 -18.72 0.63 5.46
CA PRO A 249 -18.63 -0.57 4.66
C PRO A 249 -19.32 -0.40 3.31
N VAL A 250 -18.62 -0.80 2.22
CA VAL A 250 -19.17 -0.81 0.85
C VAL A 250 -19.68 -2.21 0.46
N ARG A 251 -19.39 -3.22 1.29
CA ARG A 251 -19.76 -4.62 1.06
C ARG A 251 -20.74 -5.10 2.10
N GLU A 252 -21.56 -6.07 1.73
CA GLU A 252 -22.54 -6.70 2.62
C GLU A 252 -21.91 -7.40 3.85
N ASP A 253 -20.61 -7.76 3.77
CA ASP A 253 -19.86 -8.37 4.87
C ASP A 253 -19.53 -7.39 6.02
N GLY A 254 -19.93 -6.14 5.91
CA GLY A 254 -19.81 -5.11 6.95
C GLY A 254 -18.39 -4.64 7.26
N LYS A 255 -17.38 -5.03 6.47
CA LYS A 255 -15.99 -4.60 6.68
C LYS A 255 -15.75 -3.23 6.09
N ILE A 256 -15.17 -2.32 6.88
CA ILE A 256 -14.76 -1.01 6.39
C ILE A 256 -13.49 -1.15 5.52
N PHE A 257 -13.33 -0.23 4.57
CA PHE A 257 -12.20 -0.29 3.64
C PHE A 257 -10.85 -0.21 4.37
N LEU A 258 -10.76 0.59 5.44
CA LEU A 258 -9.56 0.66 6.27
C LEU A 258 -9.16 -0.70 6.85
N SER A 259 -10.10 -1.53 7.28
CA SER A 259 -9.80 -2.88 7.79
C SER A 259 -9.22 -3.80 6.72
N LEU A 260 -9.66 -3.65 5.47
CA LEU A 260 -9.10 -4.39 4.34
C LEU A 260 -7.66 -3.94 4.02
N LEU A 261 -7.38 -2.63 4.11
CA LEU A 261 -6.04 -2.08 3.95
C LEU A 261 -5.13 -2.52 5.10
N ALA A 262 -5.54 -2.29 6.33
CA ALA A 262 -4.75 -2.63 7.52
C ALA A 262 -4.50 -4.14 7.67
N GLY A 263 -5.40 -4.97 7.13
CA GLY A 263 -5.34 -6.42 7.26
C GLY A 263 -5.93 -6.95 8.56
N HIS A 264 -6.65 -6.14 9.32
CA HIS A 264 -7.32 -6.49 10.57
C HIS A 264 -8.43 -5.50 10.92
N ARG A 265 -9.27 -5.84 11.90
CA ARG A 265 -10.45 -5.04 12.29
C ARG A 265 -10.25 -4.18 13.54
N ASP A 266 -9.02 -3.96 13.98
CA ASP A 266 -8.79 -3.22 15.23
C ASP A 266 -9.21 -1.75 15.15
N PHE A 267 -9.09 -1.13 13.97
CA PHE A 267 -9.59 0.24 13.75
C PHE A 267 -11.12 0.39 13.87
N GLU A 268 -11.87 -0.71 13.85
CA GLU A 268 -13.32 -0.71 14.06
C GLU A 268 -13.69 -0.61 15.54
N LYS A 269 -12.74 -0.86 16.44
CA LYS A 269 -12.95 -0.70 17.89
C LYS A 269 -12.95 0.79 18.24
N PRO A 270 -13.90 1.27 19.05
CA PRO A 270 -13.98 2.70 19.38
C PRO A 270 -12.78 3.21 20.21
N ASP A 271 -12.14 2.31 20.92
CA ASP A 271 -11.04 2.54 21.86
C ASP A 271 -9.68 2.04 21.37
N TRP A 272 -9.51 1.87 20.04
CA TRP A 272 -8.22 1.44 19.51
C TRP A 272 -7.10 2.43 19.89
N ASP A 273 -5.94 1.89 20.23
CA ASP A 273 -4.76 2.64 20.66
C ASP A 273 -3.63 2.45 19.66
N ALA A 274 -3.02 3.57 19.22
CA ALA A 274 -1.99 3.57 18.20
C ALA A 274 -0.71 2.89 18.67
N ASP A 275 -0.26 3.15 19.91
CA ASP A 275 0.99 2.60 20.43
C ASP A 275 0.85 1.11 20.71
N ALA A 276 -0.29 0.67 21.27
CA ALA A 276 -0.59 -0.74 21.45
C ALA A 276 -0.66 -1.50 20.11
N LEU A 277 -1.23 -0.87 19.08
CA LEU A 277 -1.28 -1.45 17.73
C LEU A 277 0.10 -1.59 17.12
N LEU A 278 0.94 -0.56 17.22
CA LEU A 278 2.31 -0.57 16.71
C LEU A 278 3.20 -1.56 17.46
N ALA A 279 3.04 -1.68 18.80
CA ALA A 279 3.76 -2.70 19.57
C ALA A 279 3.43 -4.12 19.08
N ARG A 280 2.15 -4.40 18.82
CA ARG A 280 1.75 -5.69 18.24
C ARG A 280 2.36 -5.93 16.85
N TYR A 281 2.38 -4.92 15.97
CA TYR A 281 3.00 -5.05 14.64
C TYR A 281 4.50 -5.38 14.73
N ALA A 282 5.18 -4.91 15.76
CA ALA A 282 6.58 -5.22 15.99
C ALA A 282 6.82 -6.67 16.50
N GLU A 283 5.79 -7.32 17.05
CA GLU A 283 5.84 -8.71 17.51
C GLU A 283 5.44 -9.72 16.41
N GLU A 284 4.70 -9.29 15.39
CA GLU A 284 4.25 -10.11 14.27
C GLU A 284 5.35 -10.34 13.23
#